data_8eedc0ff3e161fd3337884f5e8dedb7a
#
_entry.id   8eedc0ff3e161fd3337884f5e8dedb7a
#
_cell.length_a   1.000
_cell.length_b   1.000
_cell.length_c   1.000
_cell.angle_alpha   90.00
_cell.angle_beta   90.00
_cell.angle_gamma   90.00
#
_symmetry.space_group_name_H-M   'P 1'
#
loop_
_entity.id
_entity.type
_entity.pdbx_description
1 polymer ?
#
loop_
_entity_poly.entity_id
_entity_poly.type
_entity_poly.pdbx_seq_one_letter_code
_entity_poly.pdbx_strand_id
1 'polypeptide(L)'
;MPAFFSGHFHLFDGERINYQVDPAVLQHLEKMAGELAMLTFNHAQQSPSPEQLLFLKRRYLNVLLLIHVQSDAPLYVGICMHDDWSITAGMVARLRVALAGYYHVIIDNAVTDRVYDLLITNSATAARQIKAKERYLLTGIENRYDLEQIMALLATIDQKRKQ
;
A
#
# COMPACT_ATOMS: atom_id res chain seq x y z
N MET A 1 -15.49 30.06 0.00
CA MET A 1 -15.21 28.62 0.06
C MET A 1 -13.89 28.42 0.77
N PRO A 2 -13.79 27.57 1.79
CA PRO A 2 -12.55 27.41 2.52
C PRO A 2 -11.49 26.78 1.64
N ALA A 3 -10.27 27.30 1.72
CA ALA A 3 -9.08 26.94 0.95
C ALA A 3 -8.61 25.46 1.11
N PHE A 4 -9.36 24.67 1.85
CA PHE A 4 -9.05 23.26 2.11
C PHE A 4 -9.21 22.35 0.90
N PHE A 5 -9.88 22.80 -0.16
CA PHE A 5 -10.19 21.94 -1.30
C PHE A 5 -9.29 22.13 -2.53
N SER A 6 -8.36 23.11 -2.53
CA SER A 6 -7.67 23.47 -3.77
C SER A 6 -6.23 22.93 -3.93
N GLY A 7 -5.58 22.44 -2.88
CA GLY A 7 -4.14 22.24 -2.93
C GLY A 7 -3.65 20.78 -3.01
N HIS A 8 -4.32 19.84 -2.39
CA HIS A 8 -3.76 18.49 -2.22
C HIS A 8 -4.44 17.39 -3.03
N PHE A 9 -5.56 17.67 -3.70
CA PHE A 9 -6.31 16.67 -4.44
C PHE A 9 -5.87 16.48 -5.89
N HIS A 10 -5.04 17.35 -6.46
CA HIS A 10 -4.46 17.15 -7.79
C HIS A 10 -3.50 15.96 -7.87
N LEU A 11 -2.93 15.53 -6.77
CA LEU A 11 -2.07 14.34 -6.70
C LEU A 11 -2.82 13.04 -6.98
N PHE A 12 -4.14 13.02 -6.81
CA PHE A 12 -4.96 11.81 -6.98
C PHE A 12 -5.67 11.71 -8.33
N ASP A 13 -5.74 12.78 -9.10
CA ASP A 13 -6.45 12.80 -10.39
C ASP A 13 -5.67 12.14 -11.55
N GLY A 14 -4.37 11.86 -11.39
CA GLY A 14 -3.50 11.32 -12.44
C GLY A 14 -2.97 9.91 -12.22
N GLU A 15 -2.93 9.42 -11.00
CA GLU A 15 -2.44 8.08 -10.69
C GLU A 15 -3.61 7.11 -10.54
N ARG A 16 -3.70 6.15 -11.46
CA ARG A 16 -4.49 4.94 -11.24
C ARG A 16 -3.79 4.14 -10.12
N ILE A 17 -4.15 4.42 -8.89
CA ILE A 17 -3.72 3.60 -7.76
C ILE A 17 -4.44 2.26 -7.93
N ASN A 18 -3.71 1.27 -8.39
CA ASN A 18 -4.20 -0.09 -8.56
C ASN A 18 -4.21 -0.76 -7.17
N TYR A 19 -5.23 -0.46 -6.37
CA TYR A 19 -5.46 -1.22 -5.15
C TYR A 19 -5.96 -2.62 -5.52
N GLN A 20 -5.25 -3.66 -5.12
CA GLN A 20 -5.79 -5.02 -5.11
C GLN A 20 -6.74 -5.14 -3.90
N VAL A 21 -7.98 -4.73 -4.10
CA VAL A 21 -9.04 -4.82 -3.10
C VAL A 21 -9.99 -5.94 -3.53
N ASP A 22 -10.45 -6.72 -2.55
CA ASP A 22 -11.49 -7.72 -2.77
C ASP A 22 -12.70 -7.07 -3.46
N PRO A 23 -13.24 -7.66 -4.53
CA PRO A 23 -14.40 -7.11 -5.27
C PRO A 23 -15.61 -6.82 -4.38
N ALA A 24 -15.87 -7.63 -3.35
CA ALA A 24 -16.98 -7.41 -2.42
C ALA A 24 -16.73 -6.16 -1.55
N VAL A 25 -15.48 -5.97 -1.08
CA VAL A 25 -15.08 -4.78 -0.34
C VAL A 25 -15.16 -3.55 -1.23
N LEU A 26 -14.66 -3.63 -2.47
CA LEU A 26 -14.73 -2.52 -3.42
C LEU A 26 -16.18 -2.08 -3.67
N GLN A 27 -17.09 -3.02 -3.90
CA GLN A 27 -18.51 -2.74 -4.07
C GLN A 27 -19.13 -2.04 -2.85
N HIS A 28 -18.76 -2.48 -1.65
CA HIS A 28 -19.20 -1.83 -0.40
C HIS A 28 -18.68 -0.41 -0.28
N LEU A 29 -17.40 -0.17 -0.56
CA LEU A 29 -16.80 1.17 -0.54
C LEU A 29 -17.40 2.09 -1.61
N GLU A 30 -17.71 1.57 -2.80
CA GLU A 30 -18.39 2.33 -3.85
C GLU A 30 -19.80 2.78 -3.44
N LYS A 31 -20.55 1.92 -2.75
CA LYS A 31 -21.85 2.25 -2.19
C LYS A 31 -21.73 3.36 -1.14
N MET A 32 -20.81 3.21 -0.18
CA MET A 32 -20.54 4.23 0.84
C MET A 32 -20.12 5.57 0.23
N ALA A 33 -19.28 5.54 -0.79
CA ALA A 33 -18.84 6.76 -1.50
C ALA A 33 -20.02 7.48 -2.17
N GLY A 34 -20.96 6.71 -2.74
CA GLY A 34 -22.19 7.26 -3.30
C GLY A 34 -23.10 7.92 -2.26
N GLU A 35 -23.29 7.25 -1.13
CA GLU A 35 -24.07 7.77 0.01
C GLU A 35 -23.45 9.07 0.58
N LEU A 36 -22.13 9.10 0.78
CA LEU A 36 -21.42 10.28 1.24
C LEU A 36 -21.53 11.44 0.25
N ALA A 37 -21.44 11.17 -1.06
CA ALA A 37 -21.60 12.19 -2.09
C ALA A 37 -23.00 12.81 -2.04
N MET A 38 -24.04 11.99 -1.93
CA MET A 38 -25.43 12.47 -1.80
C MET A 38 -25.66 13.26 -0.51
N LEU A 39 -25.13 12.79 0.62
CA LEU A 39 -25.23 13.50 1.90
C LEU A 39 -24.60 14.90 1.83
N THR A 40 -23.47 15.03 1.13
CA THR A 40 -22.79 16.32 0.96
C THR A 40 -23.66 17.33 0.22
N PHE A 41 -24.32 16.92 -0.87
CA PHE A 41 -25.21 17.79 -1.63
C PHE A 41 -26.50 18.10 -0.86
N ASN A 42 -27.08 17.12 -0.18
CA ASN A 42 -28.24 17.34 0.68
C ASN A 42 -27.95 18.35 1.79
N HIS A 43 -26.79 18.25 2.43
CA HIS A 43 -26.38 19.20 3.47
C HIS A 43 -26.15 20.62 2.90
N ALA A 44 -25.63 20.70 1.68
CA ALA A 44 -25.45 21.98 1.00
C ALA A 44 -26.76 22.52 0.39
N GLN A 45 -27.88 21.83 0.50
CA GLN A 45 -29.17 22.17 -0.11
C GLN A 45 -29.08 22.40 -1.63
N GLN A 46 -28.22 21.62 -2.29
CA GLN A 46 -27.97 21.70 -3.74
C GLN A 46 -28.40 20.42 -4.43
N SER A 47 -28.98 20.58 -5.62
CA SER A 47 -29.24 19.44 -6.50
C SER A 47 -28.01 19.22 -7.39
N PRO A 48 -27.30 18.08 -7.26
CA PRO A 48 -26.09 17.83 -8.05
C PRO A 48 -26.43 17.50 -9.51
N SER A 49 -25.58 17.95 -10.44
CA SER A 49 -25.56 17.35 -11.77
C SER A 49 -24.99 15.93 -11.69
N PRO A 50 -25.32 15.04 -12.67
CA PRO A 50 -24.74 13.69 -12.71
C PRO A 50 -23.21 13.68 -12.71
N GLU A 51 -22.57 14.65 -13.37
CA GLU A 51 -21.13 14.81 -13.43
C GLU A 51 -20.52 15.20 -12.07
N GLN A 52 -21.16 16.14 -11.37
CA GLN A 52 -20.74 16.57 -10.04
C GLN A 52 -20.84 15.41 -9.03
N LEU A 53 -21.93 14.64 -9.11
CA LEU A 53 -22.11 13.48 -8.24
C LEU A 53 -21.07 12.41 -8.51
N LEU A 54 -20.78 12.10 -9.78
CA LEU A 54 -19.76 11.13 -10.17
C LEU A 54 -18.36 11.57 -9.72
N PHE A 55 -18.04 12.85 -9.89
CA PHE A 55 -16.77 13.42 -9.47
C PHE A 55 -16.56 13.31 -7.95
N LEU A 56 -17.59 13.66 -7.17
CA LEU A 56 -17.51 13.60 -5.72
C LEU A 56 -17.47 12.15 -5.22
N LYS A 57 -18.25 11.25 -5.83
CA LYS A 57 -18.22 9.81 -5.55
C LYS A 57 -16.82 9.25 -5.75
N ARG A 58 -16.14 9.57 -6.85
CA ARG A 58 -14.73 9.12 -7.10
C ARG A 58 -13.78 9.60 -6.03
N ARG A 59 -13.91 10.85 -5.58
CA ARG A 59 -13.06 11.40 -4.52
C ARG A 59 -13.27 10.68 -3.19
N TYR A 60 -14.51 10.46 -2.79
CA TYR A 60 -14.80 9.70 -1.58
C TYR A 60 -14.33 8.26 -1.68
N LEU A 61 -14.50 7.62 -2.82
CA LEU A 61 -14.00 6.26 -3.03
C LEU A 61 -12.48 6.18 -2.85
N ASN A 62 -11.71 7.12 -3.41
CA ASN A 62 -10.25 7.16 -3.24
C ASN A 62 -9.86 7.33 -1.77
N VAL A 63 -10.55 8.20 -1.02
CA VAL A 63 -10.30 8.37 0.41
C VAL A 63 -10.64 7.11 1.20
N LEU A 64 -11.78 6.49 0.93
CA LEU A 64 -12.21 5.25 1.58
C LEU A 64 -11.26 4.10 1.29
N LEU A 65 -10.77 3.96 0.05
CA LEU A 65 -9.75 2.98 -0.33
C LEU A 65 -8.44 3.22 0.43
N LEU A 66 -8.00 4.46 0.53
CA LEU A 66 -6.81 4.81 1.30
C LEU A 66 -6.96 4.45 2.78
N ILE A 67 -8.11 4.79 3.39
CA ILE A 67 -8.42 4.44 4.78
C ILE A 67 -8.46 2.92 4.95
N HIS A 68 -9.10 2.20 4.02
CA HIS A 68 -9.19 0.74 4.09
C HIS A 68 -7.80 0.09 4.06
N VAL A 69 -6.94 0.51 3.13
CA VAL A 69 -5.56 0.01 3.02
C VAL A 69 -4.73 0.35 4.26
N GLN A 70 -4.93 1.53 4.86
CA GLN A 70 -4.20 1.97 6.05
C GLN A 70 -4.77 1.41 7.36
N SER A 71 -6.03 0.95 7.37
CA SER A 71 -6.67 0.38 8.58
C SER A 71 -6.14 -1.00 8.93
N ASP A 72 -5.58 -1.71 7.97
CA ASP A 72 -4.90 -2.98 8.24
C ASP A 72 -3.58 -2.70 8.96
N ALA A 73 -3.25 -3.49 9.96
CA ALA A 73 -1.95 -3.39 10.62
C ALA A 73 -0.83 -3.53 9.59
N PRO A 74 0.21 -2.68 9.62
CA PRO A 74 1.25 -2.70 8.60
C PRO A 74 1.99 -4.05 8.57
N LEU A 75 2.39 -4.45 7.37
CA LEU A 75 3.35 -5.55 7.19
C LEU A 75 4.76 -5.00 7.37
N TYR A 76 5.54 -5.62 8.22
CA TYR A 76 6.94 -5.22 8.44
C TYR A 76 7.87 -6.03 7.54
N VAL A 77 8.53 -5.34 6.61
CA VAL A 77 9.50 -5.93 5.68
C VAL A 77 10.89 -5.42 6.04
N GLY A 78 11.76 -6.34 6.46
CA GLY A 78 13.17 -6.05 6.73
C GLY A 78 14.03 -6.34 5.51
N ILE A 79 14.99 -5.48 5.21
CA ILE A 79 15.99 -5.71 4.17
C ILE A 79 17.36 -5.85 4.83
N CYS A 80 18.02 -6.99 4.60
CA CYS A 80 19.35 -7.29 5.10
C CYS A 80 20.25 -7.74 3.96
N MET A 81 21.07 -6.84 3.43
CA MET A 81 22.03 -7.13 2.40
C MET A 81 23.44 -7.26 2.98
N HIS A 82 24.21 -8.15 2.41
CA HIS A 82 25.65 -8.29 2.75
C HIS A 82 26.53 -7.29 1.98
N ASP A 83 25.91 -6.48 1.14
CA ASP A 83 26.58 -5.52 0.28
C ASP A 83 26.66 -4.12 0.91
N ASP A 84 27.23 -3.19 0.14
CA ASP A 84 27.36 -1.79 0.51
C ASP A 84 26.00 -1.19 0.89
N TRP A 85 26.03 -0.27 1.86
CA TRP A 85 24.89 0.51 2.33
C TRP A 85 24.10 1.18 1.19
N SER A 86 24.79 1.66 0.13
CA SER A 86 24.16 2.30 -1.02
C SER A 86 23.24 1.35 -1.79
N ILE A 87 23.63 0.10 -1.93
CA ILE A 87 22.84 -0.94 -2.60
C ILE A 87 21.58 -1.25 -1.79
N THR A 88 21.75 -1.40 -0.48
CA THR A 88 20.62 -1.63 0.45
C THR A 88 19.63 -0.47 0.42
N ALA A 89 20.10 0.78 0.48
CA ALA A 89 19.25 1.97 0.41
C ALA A 89 18.49 2.07 -0.93
N GLY A 90 19.15 1.76 -2.04
CA GLY A 90 18.53 1.69 -3.37
C GLY A 90 17.43 0.64 -3.44
N MET A 91 17.65 -0.55 -2.87
CA MET A 91 16.65 -1.61 -2.83
C MET A 91 15.44 -1.23 -1.98
N VAL A 92 15.65 -0.64 -0.79
CA VAL A 92 14.58 -0.11 0.07
C VAL A 92 13.72 0.89 -0.70
N ALA A 93 14.36 1.85 -1.39
CA ALA A 93 13.65 2.86 -2.16
C ALA A 93 12.82 2.24 -3.31
N ARG A 94 13.39 1.30 -4.06
CA ARG A 94 12.68 0.60 -5.16
C ARG A 94 11.50 -0.21 -4.66
N LEU A 95 11.64 -0.97 -3.58
CA LEU A 95 10.56 -1.75 -2.99
C LEU A 95 9.45 -0.85 -2.43
N ARG A 96 9.79 0.27 -1.79
CA ARG A 96 8.79 1.25 -1.36
C ARG A 96 7.95 1.75 -2.52
N VAL A 97 8.57 2.13 -3.62
CA VAL A 97 7.85 2.58 -4.82
C VAL A 97 6.99 1.46 -5.40
N ALA A 98 7.55 0.25 -5.55
CA ALA A 98 6.84 -0.87 -6.15
C ALA A 98 5.63 -1.34 -5.32
N LEU A 99 5.70 -1.23 -3.99
CA LEU A 99 4.68 -1.74 -3.07
C LEU A 99 3.72 -0.66 -2.55
N ALA A 100 4.00 0.62 -2.79
CA ALA A 100 3.23 1.75 -2.25
C ALA A 100 1.74 1.73 -2.61
N GLY A 101 1.35 1.08 -3.72
CA GLY A 101 -0.05 0.99 -4.16
C GLY A 101 -0.77 -0.30 -3.74
N TYR A 102 -0.08 -1.26 -3.14
CA TYR A 102 -0.64 -2.61 -2.94
C TYR A 102 -0.91 -2.95 -1.48
N TYR A 103 -0.04 -2.52 -0.55
CA TYR A 103 -0.10 -2.93 0.86
C TYR A 103 0.31 -1.80 1.77
N HIS A 104 -0.27 -1.76 2.97
CA HIS A 104 0.28 -0.97 4.05
C HIS A 104 1.55 -1.66 4.56
N VAL A 105 2.69 -1.32 3.97
CA VAL A 105 3.98 -1.96 4.21
C VAL A 105 4.96 -0.96 4.78
N ILE A 106 5.60 -1.32 5.89
CA ILE A 106 6.75 -0.60 6.44
C ILE A 106 8.01 -1.34 6.04
N ILE A 107 8.85 -0.71 5.22
CA ILE A 107 10.08 -1.29 4.69
C ILE A 107 11.27 -0.55 5.29
N ASP A 108 12.09 -1.28 6.03
CA ASP A 108 13.26 -0.74 6.73
C ASP A 108 14.49 -1.62 6.53
N ASN A 109 15.67 -1.05 6.82
CA ASN A 109 16.87 -1.86 7.05
C ASN A 109 16.65 -2.74 8.26
N ALA A 110 16.89 -4.05 8.10
CA ALA A 110 16.60 -5.01 9.15
C ALA A 110 17.51 -4.86 10.36
N VAL A 111 16.92 -4.87 11.55
CA VAL A 111 17.62 -4.82 12.84
C VAL A 111 17.26 -6.05 13.68
N THR A 112 18.14 -6.42 14.61
CA THR A 112 18.03 -7.68 15.36
C THR A 112 16.97 -7.67 16.46
N ASP A 113 16.54 -6.51 16.92
CA ASP A 113 15.59 -6.31 18.00
C ASP A 113 14.11 -6.28 17.55
N ARG A 114 13.88 -6.34 16.24
CA ARG A 114 12.54 -6.35 15.63
C ARG A 114 12.21 -7.69 15.00
N VAL A 115 10.94 -8.05 15.01
CA VAL A 115 10.39 -9.19 14.26
C VAL A 115 9.75 -8.68 12.97
N TYR A 116 10.14 -9.25 11.84
CA TYR A 116 9.61 -8.91 10.51
C TYR A 116 8.61 -9.96 10.04
N ASP A 117 7.60 -9.52 9.29
CA ASP A 117 6.69 -10.43 8.58
C ASP A 117 7.42 -11.09 7.40
N LEU A 118 8.24 -10.31 6.69
CA LEU A 118 9.11 -10.78 5.62
C LEU A 118 10.52 -10.19 5.76
N LEU A 119 11.53 -11.02 5.67
CA LEU A 119 12.94 -10.60 5.56
C LEU A 119 13.45 -10.89 4.16
N ILE A 120 13.93 -9.85 3.47
CA ILE A 120 14.54 -9.93 2.15
C ILE A 120 16.05 -9.81 2.32
N THR A 121 16.80 -10.76 1.78
CA THR A 121 18.26 -10.81 1.94
C THR A 121 18.93 -11.43 0.71
N ASN A 122 20.17 -11.08 0.46
CA ASN A 122 21.05 -11.77 -0.50
C ASN A 122 22.03 -12.72 0.20
N SER A 123 22.00 -12.81 1.54
CA SER A 123 22.89 -13.66 2.32
C SER A 123 22.16 -14.36 3.46
N ALA A 124 22.03 -15.68 3.34
CA ALA A 124 21.44 -16.50 4.39
C ALA A 124 22.21 -16.41 5.73
N THR A 125 23.52 -16.15 5.69
CA THR A 125 24.37 -16.01 6.89
C THR A 125 24.10 -14.70 7.61
N ALA A 126 24.04 -13.58 6.90
CA ALA A 126 23.74 -12.27 7.47
C ALA A 126 22.34 -12.21 8.10
N ALA A 127 21.39 -12.93 7.50
CA ALA A 127 20.00 -12.97 7.97
C ALA A 127 19.76 -13.85 9.22
N ARG A 128 20.72 -14.65 9.67
CA ARG A 128 20.52 -15.63 10.77
C ARG A 128 20.10 -14.99 12.10
N GLN A 129 20.62 -13.82 12.40
CA GLN A 129 20.36 -13.12 13.67
C GLN A 129 19.07 -12.31 13.67
N ILE A 130 18.43 -12.14 12.50
CA ILE A 130 17.24 -11.33 12.34
C ILE A 130 16.00 -12.22 12.44
N LYS A 131 15.06 -11.85 13.30
CA LYS A 131 13.81 -12.57 13.48
C LYS A 131 12.82 -12.21 12.37
N ALA A 132 12.31 -13.21 11.63
CA ALA A 132 11.32 -13.04 10.61
C ALA A 132 10.41 -14.27 10.51
N LYS A 133 9.13 -14.05 10.16
CA LYS A 133 8.17 -15.13 9.92
C LYS A 133 8.47 -15.85 8.60
N GLU A 134 8.73 -15.07 7.56
CA GLU A 134 9.09 -15.57 6.23
C GLU A 134 10.40 -14.91 5.78
N ARG A 135 11.14 -15.60 4.90
CA ARG A 135 12.41 -15.11 4.35
C ARG A 135 12.46 -15.30 2.86
N TYR A 136 12.94 -14.28 2.16
CA TYR A 136 13.15 -14.31 0.72
C TYR A 136 14.64 -14.09 0.42
N LEU A 137 15.25 -15.04 -0.29
CA LEU A 137 16.62 -14.92 -0.75
C LEU A 137 16.61 -14.33 -2.16
N LEU A 138 17.13 -13.12 -2.32
CA LEU A 138 17.26 -12.46 -3.62
C LEU A 138 18.26 -13.20 -4.50
N THR A 139 17.89 -13.43 -5.75
CA THR A 139 18.75 -14.01 -6.78
C THR A 139 19.50 -12.92 -7.55
N GLY A 140 18.98 -11.69 -7.60
CA GLY A 140 19.62 -10.54 -8.23
C GLY A 140 18.86 -9.24 -7.98
N ILE A 141 19.60 -8.14 -7.78
CA ILE A 141 19.04 -6.83 -7.34
C ILE A 141 18.10 -6.20 -8.38
N GLU A 142 18.22 -6.57 -9.66
CA GLU A 142 17.44 -6.01 -10.77
C GLU A 142 16.43 -6.98 -11.39
N ASN A 143 16.23 -8.13 -10.76
CA ASN A 143 15.41 -9.17 -11.33
C ASN A 143 13.93 -8.89 -11.11
N ARG A 144 13.17 -8.68 -12.20
CA ARG A 144 11.71 -8.53 -12.17
C ARG A 144 11.03 -9.75 -11.53
N TYR A 145 11.59 -10.93 -11.73
CA TYR A 145 11.09 -12.17 -11.14
C TYR A 145 11.10 -12.10 -9.61
N ASP A 146 12.19 -11.60 -9.00
CA ASP A 146 12.27 -11.47 -7.54
C ASP A 146 11.19 -10.53 -7.01
N LEU A 147 10.91 -9.43 -7.70
CA LEU A 147 9.83 -8.51 -7.31
C LEU A 147 8.45 -9.19 -7.34
N GLU A 148 8.16 -9.94 -8.40
CA GLU A 148 6.91 -10.69 -8.54
C GLU A 148 6.75 -11.75 -7.43
N GLN A 149 7.82 -12.45 -7.07
CA GLN A 149 7.82 -13.41 -5.97
C GLN A 149 7.63 -12.75 -4.60
N ILE A 150 8.28 -11.62 -4.36
CA ILE A 150 8.10 -10.82 -3.13
C ILE A 150 6.64 -10.37 -3.00
N MET A 151 6.03 -9.88 -4.08
CA MET A 151 4.62 -9.48 -4.09
C MET A 151 3.69 -10.65 -3.80
N ALA A 152 3.91 -11.82 -4.42
CA ALA A 152 3.13 -13.03 -4.18
C ALA A 152 3.24 -13.50 -2.71
N LEU A 153 4.45 -13.41 -2.14
CA LEU A 153 4.70 -13.79 -0.76
C LEU A 153 4.00 -12.83 0.22
N LEU A 154 4.05 -11.52 -0.03
CA LEU A 154 3.34 -10.52 0.78
C LEU A 154 1.82 -10.73 0.73
N ALA A 155 1.27 -11.06 -0.45
CA ALA A 155 -0.15 -11.40 -0.58
C ALA A 155 -0.53 -12.61 0.29
N THR A 156 0.31 -13.64 0.29
CA THR A 156 0.11 -14.84 1.10
C THR A 156 0.17 -14.54 2.61
N ILE A 157 1.12 -13.70 3.04
CA ILE A 157 1.27 -13.27 4.44
C ILE A 157 0.04 -12.46 4.87
N ASP A 158 -0.42 -11.52 4.03
CA ASP A 158 -1.59 -10.70 4.33
C ASP A 158 -2.87 -11.55 4.47
N GLN A 159 -3.07 -12.52 3.58
CA GLN A 159 -4.19 -13.46 3.66
C GLN A 159 -4.17 -14.28 4.95
N LYS A 160 -3.00 -14.81 5.36
CA LYS A 160 -2.83 -15.57 6.61
C LYS A 160 -3.13 -14.75 7.86
N ARG A 161 -2.94 -13.43 7.80
CA ARG A 161 -3.23 -12.51 8.92
C ARG A 161 -4.73 -12.24 9.09
N LYS A 162 -5.49 -12.31 8.01
CA LYS A 162 -6.93 -12.03 7.98
C LYS A 162 -7.80 -13.24 8.34
N GLN A 163 -7.19 -14.41 8.48
CA GLN A 163 -7.82 -15.64 8.96
C GLN A 163 -7.68 -15.79 10.47
#